data_cb384da941909b37f2523b191fecba13
#
_entry.id   cb384da941909b37f2523b191fecba13
#
_cell.length_a   1.000
_cell.length_b   1.000
_cell.length_c   1.000
_cell.angle_alpha   90.00
_cell.angle_beta   90.00
_cell.angle_gamma   90.00
#
_symmetry.space_group_name_H-M   'P 1'
#
loop_
_entity.id
_entity.type
_entity.pdbx_description
1 polymer ?
#
loop_
_entity_poly.entity_id
_entity_poly.type
_entity_poly.pdbx_seq_one_letter_code
_entity_poly.pdbx_strand_id
1 'polypeptide(L)'
;DIQIPVAYLTCNFSAPVNINNQPRPALFTHDEVIVLFHEFGHGLHHLLTQVEDLGVSGINGVEWDAVELPSQFMENFCWEWDVLAGMTQHVDTGVSLPRALFDKMMKAKNFQSGLQMLRQIEFALFDMHIHFDFKPSGNKTVIQLLNDIRKTVAVIIPPDFNRFPNSFAHIFAGGYAAGYYSYKWAEVLSADAYSMFEETASDGVVNAA
;
A
#
# COMPACT_ATOMS: atom_id res chain seq x y z
N ASP A 1 34.45 6.27 -4.12
CA ASP A 1 33.85 6.93 -2.96
C ASP A 1 32.69 6.09 -2.47
N ILE A 2 32.60 5.87 -1.15
CA ILE A 2 31.49 5.13 -0.53
C ILE A 2 30.36 6.13 -0.28
N GLN A 3 29.18 5.88 -0.81
CA GLN A 3 27.98 6.66 -0.53
C GLN A 3 27.11 5.89 0.47
N ILE A 4 26.80 6.53 1.60
CA ILE A 4 25.85 5.98 2.58
C ILE A 4 24.44 6.12 2.02
N PRO A 5 23.60 5.06 2.05
CA PRO A 5 22.23 5.17 1.59
C PRO A 5 21.43 6.15 2.48
N VAL A 6 20.62 6.99 1.84
CA VAL A 6 19.74 7.96 2.50
C VAL A 6 18.34 7.79 1.94
N ALA A 7 17.37 7.65 2.82
CA ALA A 7 15.96 7.56 2.46
C ALA A 7 15.14 8.69 3.11
N TYR A 8 14.23 9.29 2.35
CA TYR A 8 13.24 10.25 2.84
C TYR A 8 11.87 9.60 2.75
N LEU A 9 11.17 9.51 3.87
CA LEU A 9 9.80 8.99 3.92
C LEU A 9 8.82 10.16 3.85
N THR A 10 7.94 10.12 2.87
CA THR A 10 6.92 11.16 2.66
C THR A 10 5.55 10.51 2.61
N CYS A 11 4.68 10.87 3.54
CA CYS A 11 3.33 10.36 3.65
C CYS A 11 2.29 11.50 3.59
N ASN A 12 1.09 11.19 3.08
CA ASN A 12 -0.02 12.15 2.96
C ASN A 12 -0.89 12.16 4.24
N PHE A 13 -0.28 12.38 5.41
CA PHE A 13 -1.00 12.41 6.67
C PHE A 13 -1.61 13.77 6.96
N SER A 14 -2.72 13.76 7.70
CA SER A 14 -3.33 14.98 8.19
C SER A 14 -2.38 15.72 9.14
N ALA A 15 -2.18 17.01 8.91
CA ALA A 15 -1.39 17.84 9.82
C ALA A 15 -2.13 18.08 11.16
N PRO A 16 -1.41 18.37 12.26
CA PRO A 16 -2.02 18.87 13.48
C PRO A 16 -2.89 20.10 13.20
N VAL A 17 -4.03 20.21 13.86
CA VAL A 17 -4.97 21.32 13.66
C VAL A 17 -5.14 22.13 14.95
N ASN A 18 -5.44 23.43 14.81
CA ASN A 18 -5.84 24.28 15.92
C ASN A 18 -7.36 24.40 15.96
N ILE A 19 -7.98 23.95 17.06
CA ILE A 19 -9.41 24.10 17.30
C ILE A 19 -9.59 25.01 18.51
N ASN A 20 -10.25 26.15 18.32
CA ASN A 20 -10.47 27.15 19.39
C ASN A 20 -9.17 27.58 20.11
N ASN A 21 -8.11 27.83 19.34
CA ASN A 21 -6.76 28.16 19.82
C ASN A 21 -6.11 27.07 20.71
N GLN A 22 -6.59 25.84 20.64
CA GLN A 22 -5.97 24.69 21.29
C GLN A 22 -5.36 23.78 20.20
N PRO A 23 -4.06 23.48 20.27
CA PRO A 23 -3.44 22.56 19.34
C PRO A 23 -3.97 21.14 19.59
N ARG A 24 -4.40 20.49 18.51
CA ARG A 24 -4.76 19.08 18.51
C ARG A 24 -3.72 18.32 17.69
N PRO A 25 -3.16 17.23 18.22
CA PRO A 25 -2.21 16.41 17.48
C PRO A 25 -2.87 15.78 16.25
N ALA A 26 -2.06 15.40 15.27
CA ALA A 26 -2.51 14.55 14.19
C ALA A 26 -2.93 13.19 14.76
N LEU A 27 -4.08 12.68 14.30
CA LEU A 27 -4.58 11.36 14.65
C LEU A 27 -4.57 10.51 13.39
N PHE A 28 -4.08 9.30 13.50
CA PHE A 28 -4.01 8.38 12.37
C PHE A 28 -5.13 7.34 12.44
N THR A 29 -5.74 7.10 11.31
CA THR A 29 -6.55 5.90 11.09
C THR A 29 -5.66 4.67 11.01
N HIS A 30 -6.23 3.48 11.11
CA HIS A 30 -5.45 2.26 10.93
C HIS A 30 -4.84 2.17 9.52
N ASP A 31 -5.57 2.60 8.49
CA ASP A 31 -5.05 2.64 7.12
C ASP A 31 -3.83 3.56 6.99
N GLU A 32 -3.82 4.71 7.68
CA GLU A 32 -2.65 5.60 7.70
C GLU A 32 -1.45 4.97 8.43
N VAL A 33 -1.69 4.15 9.46
CA VAL A 33 -0.64 3.37 10.11
C VAL A 33 -0.07 2.33 9.13
N ILE A 34 -0.91 1.64 8.36
CA ILE A 34 -0.49 0.72 7.31
C ILE A 34 0.38 1.45 6.28
N VAL A 35 -0.03 2.63 5.81
CA VAL A 35 0.76 3.45 4.87
C VAL A 35 2.14 3.82 5.46
N LEU A 36 2.20 4.17 6.75
CA LEU A 36 3.48 4.46 7.40
C LEU A 36 4.44 3.26 7.36
N PHE A 37 3.94 2.07 7.66
CA PHE A 37 4.73 0.84 7.60
C PHE A 37 5.12 0.48 6.16
N HIS A 38 4.23 0.70 5.22
CA HIS A 38 4.49 0.54 3.79
C HIS A 38 5.68 1.39 3.34
N GLU A 39 5.61 2.69 3.53
CA GLU A 39 6.69 3.61 3.16
C GLU A 39 7.99 3.30 3.91
N PHE A 40 7.88 2.90 5.18
CA PHE A 40 9.04 2.47 5.94
C PHE A 40 9.68 1.18 5.37
N GLY A 41 8.88 0.28 4.82
CA GLY A 41 9.36 -0.91 4.11
C GLY A 41 10.22 -0.57 2.89
N HIS A 42 9.81 0.40 2.08
CA HIS A 42 10.66 0.94 1.01
C HIS A 42 11.95 1.57 1.55
N GLY A 43 11.83 2.33 2.64
CA GLY A 43 12.98 2.93 3.31
C GLY A 43 13.99 1.87 3.79
N LEU A 44 13.53 0.82 4.45
CA LEU A 44 14.36 -0.29 4.90
C LEU A 44 15.06 -1.00 3.74
N HIS A 45 14.32 -1.29 2.66
CA HIS A 45 14.89 -1.90 1.47
C HIS A 45 16.06 -1.07 0.93
N HIS A 46 15.92 0.24 0.87
CA HIS A 46 16.99 1.12 0.40
C HIS A 46 18.15 1.20 1.39
N LEU A 47 17.88 1.33 2.68
CA LEU A 47 18.90 1.54 3.73
C LEU A 47 19.72 0.28 4.03
N LEU A 48 19.14 -0.91 3.88
CA LEU A 48 19.78 -2.20 4.18
C LEU A 48 20.55 -2.78 2.99
N THR A 49 20.69 -2.03 1.90
CA THR A 49 21.43 -2.50 0.72
C THR A 49 22.86 -2.90 1.07
N GLN A 50 23.32 -4.01 0.49
CA GLN A 50 24.71 -4.47 0.54
C GLN A 50 25.38 -4.36 -0.85
N VAL A 51 24.69 -3.78 -1.82
CA VAL A 51 25.19 -3.60 -3.19
C VAL A 51 25.91 -2.26 -3.27
N GLU A 52 27.17 -2.28 -3.68
CA GLU A 52 28.02 -1.08 -3.76
C GLU A 52 27.90 -0.30 -5.08
N ASP A 53 27.31 -0.92 -6.12
CA ASP A 53 27.05 -0.28 -7.40
C ASP A 53 25.75 0.55 -7.32
N LEU A 54 25.87 1.87 -7.36
CA LEU A 54 24.74 2.80 -7.18
C LEU A 54 23.60 2.61 -8.19
N GLY A 55 23.91 2.14 -9.39
CA GLY A 55 22.90 1.92 -10.43
C GLY A 55 21.91 0.79 -10.12
N VAL A 56 22.30 -0.13 -9.24
CA VAL A 56 21.51 -1.32 -8.85
C VAL A 56 21.46 -1.50 -7.33
N SER A 57 21.73 -0.46 -6.57
CA SER A 57 21.76 -0.46 -5.11
C SER A 57 20.45 0.04 -4.51
N GLY A 58 20.01 -0.56 -3.43
CA GLY A 58 18.78 -0.23 -2.73
C GLY A 58 17.56 -0.50 -3.61
N ILE A 59 16.71 0.50 -3.80
CA ILE A 59 15.52 0.40 -4.65
C ILE A 59 15.84 0.50 -6.16
N ASN A 60 17.06 0.92 -6.53
CA ASN A 60 17.43 1.10 -7.93
C ASN A 60 17.63 -0.25 -8.62
N GLY A 61 17.09 -0.39 -9.82
CA GLY A 61 17.24 -1.60 -10.63
C GLY A 61 16.45 -2.83 -10.14
N VAL A 62 15.61 -2.66 -9.13
CA VAL A 62 14.67 -3.70 -8.68
C VAL A 62 13.61 -3.93 -9.77
N GLU A 63 13.29 -5.18 -10.03
CA GLU A 63 12.18 -5.54 -10.91
C GLU A 63 10.88 -4.91 -10.41
N TRP A 64 10.13 -4.27 -11.33
CA TRP A 64 9.00 -3.43 -10.97
C TRP A 64 7.87 -4.20 -10.25
N ASP A 65 7.67 -5.46 -10.57
CA ASP A 65 6.71 -6.35 -9.91
C ASP A 65 7.18 -6.91 -8.55
N ALA A 66 8.43 -6.64 -8.17
CA ALA A 66 8.97 -6.98 -6.84
C ALA A 66 9.21 -5.75 -5.94
N VAL A 67 9.10 -4.52 -6.47
CA VAL A 67 9.43 -3.29 -5.74
C VAL A 67 8.54 -3.08 -4.50
N GLU A 68 7.30 -3.54 -4.54
CA GLU A 68 6.33 -3.45 -3.45
C GLU A 68 6.44 -4.59 -2.41
N LEU A 69 7.31 -5.59 -2.63
CA LEU A 69 7.45 -6.69 -1.67
C LEU A 69 7.86 -6.20 -0.27
N PRO A 70 8.91 -5.40 -0.09
CA PRO A 70 9.34 -4.95 1.23
C PRO A 70 8.32 -4.05 1.92
N SER A 71 7.65 -3.18 1.16
CA SER A 71 6.62 -2.29 1.69
C SER A 71 5.39 -3.07 2.17
N GLN A 72 4.84 -3.95 1.34
CA GLN A 72 3.69 -4.77 1.71
C GLN A 72 4.03 -5.82 2.78
N PHE A 73 5.27 -6.29 2.82
CA PHE A 73 5.73 -7.16 3.90
C PHE A 73 5.61 -6.45 5.26
N MET A 74 6.03 -5.21 5.36
CA MET A 74 5.94 -4.44 6.60
C MET A 74 4.49 -4.15 7.02
N GLU A 75 3.54 -4.07 6.10
CA GLU A 75 2.12 -3.90 6.40
C GLU A 75 1.55 -5.01 7.29
N ASN A 76 2.07 -6.24 7.18
CA ASN A 76 1.59 -7.37 7.98
C ASN A 76 1.72 -7.12 9.48
N PHE A 77 2.79 -6.43 9.92
CA PHE A 77 3.00 -6.10 11.32
C PHE A 77 1.95 -5.16 11.91
N CYS A 78 1.23 -4.41 11.06
CA CYS A 78 0.11 -3.57 11.49
C CYS A 78 -1.14 -4.38 11.93
N TRP A 79 -1.12 -5.70 11.78
CA TRP A 79 -2.17 -6.60 12.22
C TRP A 79 -1.75 -7.48 13.41
N GLU A 80 -0.56 -7.21 13.96
CA GLU A 80 -0.04 -7.90 15.13
C GLU A 80 -0.38 -7.15 16.42
N TRP A 81 -0.93 -7.89 17.40
CA TRP A 81 -1.35 -7.31 18.67
C TRP A 81 -0.22 -6.58 19.39
N ASP A 82 0.92 -7.25 19.53
CA ASP A 82 2.05 -6.71 20.32
C ASP A 82 2.63 -5.46 19.69
N VAL A 83 2.62 -5.37 18.37
CA VAL A 83 3.04 -4.18 17.64
C VAL A 83 2.08 -3.02 17.90
N LEU A 84 0.78 -3.23 17.67
CA LEU A 84 -0.21 -2.15 17.83
C LEU A 84 -0.38 -1.72 19.29
N ALA A 85 -0.42 -2.66 20.22
CA ALA A 85 -0.56 -2.34 21.65
C ALA A 85 0.66 -1.59 22.20
N GLY A 86 1.86 -1.88 21.64
CA GLY A 86 3.11 -1.23 22.04
C GLY A 86 3.28 0.18 21.47
N MET A 87 2.71 0.48 20.30
CA MET A 87 2.94 1.76 19.62
C MET A 87 1.77 2.75 19.73
N THR A 88 0.58 2.31 20.12
CA THR A 88 -0.63 3.13 20.10
C THR A 88 -1.08 3.54 21.50
N GLN A 89 -1.54 4.79 21.62
CA GLN A 89 -2.11 5.32 22.86
C GLN A 89 -3.30 6.22 22.56
N HIS A 90 -4.30 6.20 23.44
CA HIS A 90 -5.40 7.13 23.35
C HIS A 90 -4.92 8.55 23.64
N VAL A 91 -5.21 9.49 22.77
CA VAL A 91 -4.65 10.85 22.77
C VAL A 91 -4.90 11.63 24.07
N ASP A 92 -6.04 11.42 24.74
CA ASP A 92 -6.39 12.14 25.98
C ASP A 92 -6.04 11.34 27.24
N THR A 93 -6.04 10.03 27.21
CA THR A 93 -5.89 9.20 28.43
C THR A 93 -4.56 8.46 28.50
N GLY A 94 -3.81 8.36 27.41
CA GLY A 94 -2.57 7.60 27.33
C GLY A 94 -2.75 6.08 27.43
N VAL A 95 -3.97 5.58 27.45
CA VAL A 95 -4.26 4.14 27.52
C VAL A 95 -3.99 3.49 26.17
N SER A 96 -3.28 2.36 26.17
CA SER A 96 -3.02 1.56 24.97
C SER A 96 -4.30 1.04 24.34
N LEU A 97 -4.23 0.61 23.07
CA LEU A 97 -5.35 0.03 22.32
C LEU A 97 -6.03 -1.09 23.14
N PRO A 98 -7.34 -1.02 23.40
CA PRO A 98 -8.04 -2.10 24.09
C PRO A 98 -8.10 -3.38 23.24
N ARG A 99 -7.81 -4.54 23.84
CA ARG A 99 -7.86 -5.84 23.15
C ARG A 99 -9.19 -6.09 22.46
N ALA A 100 -10.30 -5.75 23.08
CA ALA A 100 -11.63 -5.91 22.49
C ALA A 100 -11.84 -5.08 21.21
N LEU A 101 -11.15 -3.94 21.06
CA LEU A 101 -11.18 -3.14 19.84
C LEU A 101 -10.32 -3.79 18.75
N PHE A 102 -9.12 -4.24 19.10
CA PHE A 102 -8.27 -5.01 18.20
C PHE A 102 -8.99 -6.26 17.65
N ASP A 103 -9.66 -7.02 18.50
CA ASP A 103 -10.41 -8.22 18.08
C ASP A 103 -11.55 -7.88 17.10
N LYS A 104 -12.17 -6.69 17.22
CA LYS A 104 -13.14 -6.19 16.22
C LYS A 104 -12.47 -5.83 14.91
N MET A 105 -11.31 -5.21 14.95
CA MET A 105 -10.52 -4.89 13.74
C MET A 105 -10.17 -6.18 12.99
N MET A 106 -9.67 -7.20 13.68
CA MET A 106 -9.33 -8.48 13.09
C MET A 106 -10.52 -9.17 12.41
N LYS A 107 -11.72 -9.08 13.02
CA LYS A 107 -12.95 -9.59 12.40
C LYS A 107 -13.37 -8.83 11.15
N ALA A 108 -13.03 -7.55 11.06
CA ALA A 108 -13.37 -6.70 9.93
C ALA A 108 -12.31 -6.75 8.82
N LYS A 109 -11.11 -7.25 9.07
CA LYS A 109 -9.95 -7.23 8.15
C LYS A 109 -10.31 -7.67 6.73
N ASN A 110 -11.07 -8.74 6.60
CA ASN A 110 -11.43 -9.34 5.31
C ASN A 110 -12.83 -8.94 4.82
N PHE A 111 -13.47 -7.94 5.47
CA PHE A 111 -14.80 -7.51 5.05
C PHE A 111 -14.76 -6.91 3.64
N GLN A 112 -15.54 -7.49 2.74
CA GLN A 112 -15.61 -7.10 1.32
C GLN A 112 -14.26 -7.11 0.57
N SER A 113 -13.28 -7.89 1.00
CA SER A 113 -11.97 -8.00 0.33
C SER A 113 -12.08 -8.40 -1.15
N GLY A 114 -13.07 -9.20 -1.53
CA GLY A 114 -13.35 -9.53 -2.93
C GLY A 114 -13.75 -8.32 -3.78
N LEU A 115 -14.51 -7.36 -3.23
CA LEU A 115 -14.84 -6.11 -3.93
C LEU A 115 -13.61 -5.23 -4.10
N GLN A 116 -12.73 -5.18 -3.10
CA GLN A 116 -11.46 -4.47 -3.19
C GLN A 116 -10.56 -5.10 -4.25
N MET A 117 -10.48 -6.44 -4.31
CA MET A 117 -9.71 -7.15 -5.33
C MET A 117 -10.24 -6.82 -6.74
N LEU A 118 -11.54 -6.86 -6.97
CA LEU A 118 -12.12 -6.49 -8.27
C LEU A 118 -11.80 -5.05 -8.65
N ARG A 119 -11.73 -4.14 -7.68
CA ARG A 119 -11.32 -2.76 -7.91
C ARG A 119 -9.85 -2.67 -8.35
N GLN A 120 -8.96 -3.43 -7.73
CA GLN A 120 -7.55 -3.49 -8.14
C GLN A 120 -7.38 -4.14 -9.52
N ILE A 121 -8.19 -5.13 -9.86
CA ILE A 121 -8.21 -5.74 -11.19
C ILE A 121 -8.69 -4.72 -12.24
N GLU A 122 -9.71 -3.89 -11.94
CA GLU A 122 -10.12 -2.80 -12.83
C GLU A 122 -8.95 -1.88 -13.15
N PHE A 123 -8.18 -1.48 -12.14
CA PHE A 123 -7.02 -0.60 -12.31
C PHE A 123 -5.91 -1.25 -13.14
N ALA A 124 -5.56 -2.49 -12.83
CA ALA A 124 -4.52 -3.22 -13.56
C ALA A 124 -4.91 -3.50 -15.02
N LEU A 125 -6.16 -3.87 -15.28
CA LEU A 125 -6.64 -4.06 -16.66
C LEU A 125 -6.67 -2.75 -17.43
N PHE A 126 -7.11 -1.66 -16.80
CA PHE A 126 -7.10 -0.35 -17.44
C PHE A 126 -5.67 0.09 -17.79
N ASP A 127 -4.74 -0.08 -16.86
CA ASP A 127 -3.32 0.21 -17.08
C ASP A 127 -2.76 -0.60 -18.25
N MET A 128 -2.95 -1.91 -18.23
CA MET A 128 -2.45 -2.77 -19.30
C MET A 128 -3.03 -2.38 -20.66
N HIS A 129 -4.34 -2.20 -20.75
CA HIS A 129 -4.97 -1.85 -22.02
C HIS A 129 -4.57 -0.47 -22.54
N ILE A 130 -4.48 0.55 -21.67
CA ILE A 130 -4.13 1.91 -22.09
C ILE A 130 -2.70 1.99 -22.63
N HIS A 131 -1.78 1.17 -22.12
CA HIS A 131 -0.36 1.19 -22.50
C HIS A 131 0.01 0.14 -23.55
N PHE A 132 -0.80 -0.92 -23.75
CA PHE A 132 -0.46 -2.02 -24.66
C PHE A 132 -1.20 -1.96 -25.98
N ASP A 133 -2.53 -1.86 -25.98
CA ASP A 133 -3.35 -2.03 -27.20
C ASP A 133 -4.27 -0.86 -27.53
N PHE A 134 -4.37 0.15 -26.66
CA PHE A 134 -5.15 1.36 -26.91
C PHE A 134 -4.52 2.18 -28.04
N LYS A 135 -5.37 2.58 -28.99
CA LYS A 135 -4.96 3.42 -30.13
C LYS A 135 -5.54 4.82 -29.98
N PRO A 136 -4.72 5.87 -29.73
CA PRO A 136 -5.21 7.23 -29.56
C PRO A 136 -5.94 7.78 -30.80
N SER A 137 -5.56 7.32 -31.99
CA SER A 137 -6.21 7.67 -33.27
C SER A 137 -7.41 6.77 -33.62
N GLY A 138 -7.77 5.82 -32.74
CA GLY A 138 -8.89 4.92 -32.93
C GLY A 138 -10.25 5.57 -32.61
N ASN A 139 -11.31 4.79 -32.76
CA ASN A 139 -12.69 5.27 -32.51
C ASN A 139 -13.11 5.17 -31.03
N LYS A 140 -12.27 4.58 -30.15
CA LYS A 140 -12.58 4.39 -28.74
C LYS A 140 -11.86 5.46 -27.90
N THR A 141 -12.60 6.16 -27.06
CA THR A 141 -12.02 7.08 -26.08
C THR A 141 -11.49 6.37 -24.86
N VAL A 142 -10.60 7.02 -24.09
CA VAL A 142 -10.07 6.51 -22.80
C VAL A 142 -11.22 6.15 -21.83
N ILE A 143 -12.26 6.99 -21.74
CA ILE A 143 -13.41 6.73 -20.88
C ILE A 143 -14.22 5.53 -21.37
N GLN A 144 -14.37 5.35 -22.68
CA GLN A 144 -15.02 4.15 -23.23
C GLN A 144 -14.24 2.88 -22.94
N LEU A 145 -12.90 2.91 -23.05
CA LEU A 145 -12.05 1.80 -22.64
C LEU A 145 -12.29 1.42 -21.17
N LEU A 146 -12.22 2.40 -20.28
CA LEU A 146 -12.44 2.17 -18.85
C LEU A 146 -13.85 1.61 -18.57
N ASN A 147 -14.88 2.15 -19.22
CA ASN A 147 -16.25 1.70 -19.03
C ASN A 147 -16.47 0.26 -19.56
N ASP A 148 -15.77 -0.15 -20.61
CA ASP A 148 -15.86 -1.54 -21.10
C ASP A 148 -15.20 -2.51 -20.11
N ILE A 149 -14.07 -2.14 -19.49
CA ILE A 149 -13.45 -2.91 -18.42
C ILE A 149 -14.38 -3.02 -17.21
N ARG A 150 -15.00 -1.90 -16.80
CA ARG A 150 -15.96 -1.85 -15.68
C ARG A 150 -17.15 -2.78 -15.88
N LYS A 151 -17.68 -2.89 -17.08
CA LYS A 151 -18.75 -3.84 -17.40
C LYS A 151 -18.39 -5.29 -17.10
N THR A 152 -17.11 -5.62 -17.16
CA THR A 152 -16.61 -6.98 -16.94
C THR A 152 -16.29 -7.26 -15.47
N VAL A 153 -15.69 -6.30 -14.78
CA VAL A 153 -15.12 -6.54 -13.43
C VAL A 153 -15.78 -5.73 -12.32
N ALA A 154 -16.36 -4.57 -12.59
CA ALA A 154 -16.89 -3.71 -11.54
C ALA A 154 -18.26 -4.18 -11.04
N VAL A 155 -18.41 -4.32 -9.72
CA VAL A 155 -19.70 -4.59 -9.08
C VAL A 155 -20.49 -3.29 -8.91
N ILE A 156 -19.80 -2.19 -8.59
CA ILE A 156 -20.38 -0.86 -8.45
C ILE A 156 -19.87 0.01 -9.58
N ILE A 157 -20.76 0.42 -10.47
CA ILE A 157 -20.42 1.30 -11.59
C ILE A 157 -20.48 2.75 -11.11
N PRO A 158 -19.37 3.53 -11.18
CA PRO A 158 -19.40 4.94 -10.86
C PRO A 158 -20.29 5.74 -11.82
N PRO A 159 -20.81 6.90 -11.39
CA PRO A 159 -21.67 7.74 -12.24
C PRO A 159 -20.89 8.29 -13.45
N ASP A 160 -21.61 8.64 -14.54
CA ASP A 160 -21.04 9.03 -15.83
C ASP A 160 -20.12 10.25 -15.78
N PHE A 161 -20.24 11.10 -14.77
CA PHE A 161 -19.33 12.23 -14.57
C PHE A 161 -17.96 11.84 -13.97
N ASN A 162 -17.79 10.59 -13.54
CA ASN A 162 -16.52 10.11 -12.99
C ASN A 162 -15.39 10.22 -14.03
N ARG A 163 -14.28 10.82 -13.63
CA ARG A 163 -13.09 11.04 -14.47
C ARG A 163 -11.85 10.42 -13.81
N PHE A 164 -12.00 9.21 -13.29
CA PHE A 164 -10.93 8.49 -12.60
C PHE A 164 -9.58 8.52 -13.34
N PRO A 165 -9.48 8.34 -14.67
CA PRO A 165 -8.19 8.38 -15.34
C PRO A 165 -7.42 9.70 -15.15
N ASN A 166 -8.12 10.81 -14.95
CA ASN A 166 -7.48 12.12 -14.76
C ASN A 166 -6.77 12.27 -13.40
N SER A 167 -7.09 11.41 -12.43
CA SER A 167 -6.49 11.40 -11.09
C SER A 167 -5.60 10.17 -10.85
N PHE A 168 -5.46 9.30 -11.84
CA PHE A 168 -4.69 8.06 -11.71
C PHE A 168 -3.19 8.30 -11.97
N ALA A 169 -2.56 9.06 -11.09
CA ALA A 169 -1.17 9.47 -11.22
C ALA A 169 -0.19 8.29 -11.30
N HIS A 170 -0.47 7.16 -10.63
CA HIS A 170 0.39 5.99 -10.59
C HIS A 170 0.88 5.56 -11.98
N ILE A 171 -0.03 5.42 -12.94
CA ILE A 171 0.28 4.91 -14.29
C ILE A 171 0.68 5.99 -15.28
N PHE A 172 0.48 7.28 -14.98
CA PHE A 172 0.80 8.38 -15.89
C PHE A 172 1.99 9.23 -15.42
N ALA A 173 2.24 9.32 -14.11
CA ALA A 173 3.31 10.13 -13.52
C ALA A 173 4.11 9.40 -12.44
N GLY A 174 3.59 8.31 -11.89
CA GLY A 174 4.19 7.57 -10.76
C GLY A 174 5.14 6.44 -11.16
N GLY A 175 5.36 6.20 -12.46
CA GLY A 175 6.26 5.15 -12.94
C GLY A 175 5.63 3.76 -13.12
N TYR A 176 4.33 3.59 -12.81
CA TYR A 176 3.62 2.29 -12.91
C TYR A 176 2.95 2.03 -14.25
N ALA A 177 3.37 2.69 -15.33
CA ALA A 177 2.84 2.45 -16.68
C ALA A 177 3.05 0.99 -17.09
N ALA A 178 1.96 0.28 -17.42
CA ALA A 178 1.91 -1.17 -17.66
C ALA A 178 2.47 -2.01 -16.47
N GLY A 179 2.50 -1.44 -15.27
CA GLY A 179 3.09 -2.05 -14.07
C GLY A 179 2.18 -2.03 -12.83
N TYR A 180 0.96 -1.52 -12.92
CA TYR A 180 0.08 -1.41 -11.75
C TYR A 180 -0.29 -2.79 -11.14
N TYR A 181 -0.28 -3.85 -11.93
CA TYR A 181 -0.51 -5.22 -11.45
C TYR A 181 0.50 -5.65 -10.36
N SER A 182 1.65 -4.99 -10.29
CA SER A 182 2.74 -5.28 -9.35
C SER A 182 2.29 -5.26 -7.88
N TYR A 183 1.33 -4.40 -7.52
CA TYR A 183 0.77 -4.37 -6.18
C TYR A 183 0.15 -5.71 -5.76
N LYS A 184 -0.58 -6.36 -6.67
CA LYS A 184 -1.19 -7.66 -6.38
C LYS A 184 -0.22 -8.84 -6.57
N TRP A 185 0.77 -8.67 -7.39
CA TRP A 185 1.85 -9.64 -7.55
C TRP A 185 2.74 -9.68 -6.29
N ALA A 186 3.17 -8.51 -5.82
CA ALA A 186 3.98 -8.37 -4.61
C ALA A 186 3.24 -8.80 -3.33
N GLU A 187 1.90 -8.67 -3.28
CA GLU A 187 1.09 -9.16 -2.17
C GLU A 187 1.24 -10.68 -1.96
N VAL A 188 1.36 -11.44 -3.06
CA VAL A 188 1.64 -12.89 -2.97
C VAL A 188 3.03 -13.14 -2.40
N LEU A 189 4.04 -12.39 -2.88
CA LEU A 189 5.43 -12.52 -2.40
C LEU A 189 5.55 -12.10 -0.93
N SER A 190 4.86 -11.04 -0.54
CA SER A 190 4.78 -10.56 0.85
C SER A 190 4.17 -11.62 1.77
N ALA A 191 3.06 -12.23 1.36
CA ALA A 191 2.41 -13.28 2.14
C ALA A 191 3.32 -14.51 2.32
N ASP A 192 4.03 -14.92 1.26
CA ASP A 192 4.99 -16.03 1.30
C ASP A 192 6.13 -15.72 2.28
N ALA A 193 6.74 -14.53 2.16
CA ALA A 193 7.80 -14.11 3.08
C ALA A 193 7.32 -14.02 4.53
N TYR A 194 6.10 -13.52 4.77
CA TYR A 194 5.55 -13.38 6.11
C TYR A 194 5.16 -14.71 6.73
N SER A 195 4.82 -15.72 5.94
CA SER A 195 4.47 -17.06 6.43
C SER A 195 5.59 -17.68 7.28
N MET A 196 6.86 -17.38 7.02
CA MET A 196 7.99 -17.81 7.84
C MET A 196 7.90 -17.30 9.29
N PHE A 197 7.39 -16.08 9.48
CA PHE A 197 7.18 -15.52 10.82
C PHE A 197 6.00 -16.20 11.51
N GLU A 198 4.93 -16.52 10.79
CA GLU A 198 3.77 -17.23 11.31
C GLU A 198 4.13 -18.67 11.71
N GLU A 199 4.93 -19.37 10.90
CA GLU A 199 5.42 -20.74 11.18
C GLU A 199 6.35 -20.81 12.38
N THR A 200 7.16 -19.77 12.62
CA THR A 200 8.10 -19.71 13.75
C THR A 200 7.46 -19.14 15.02
N ALA A 201 6.24 -18.59 14.93
CA ALA A 201 5.52 -18.06 16.06
C ALA A 201 5.09 -19.18 16.99
N SER A 202 5.71 -19.29 18.16
CA SER A 202 5.21 -20.10 19.25
C SER A 202 4.15 -19.30 20.01
N ASP A 203 2.96 -19.85 20.19
CA ASP A 203 1.86 -19.27 20.97
C ASP A 203 1.26 -17.96 20.43
N GLY A 204 1.32 -17.74 19.10
CA GLY A 204 0.71 -16.57 18.44
C GLY A 204 1.52 -15.28 18.59
N VAL A 205 2.76 -15.36 19.02
CA VAL A 205 3.72 -14.23 19.05
C VAL A 205 4.73 -14.44 17.92
N VAL A 206 4.83 -13.47 17.03
CA VAL A 206 5.86 -13.44 16.00
C VAL A 206 7.20 -13.19 16.68
N ASN A 207 8.00 -14.24 16.84
CA ASN A 207 9.34 -14.13 17.37
C ASN A 207 10.27 -13.62 16.26
N ALA A 208 10.95 -12.51 16.52
CA ALA A 208 12.10 -12.12 15.72
C ALA A 208 13.20 -13.18 15.90
N ALA A 209 13.43 -13.98 14.86
CA ALA A 209 14.54 -14.92 14.80
C ALA A 209 15.84 -14.18 14.48
#